data_c1b651684e8bcf8646a0151055ea5a58
#
_entry.id   c1b651684e8bcf8646a0151055ea5a58
#
_cell.length_a   1.000
_cell.length_b   1.000
_cell.length_c   1.000
_cell.angle_alpha   90.00
_cell.angle_beta   90.00
_cell.angle_gamma   90.00
#
_symmetry.space_group_name_H-M   'P 1'
#
loop_
_entity.id
_entity.type
_entity.pdbx_description
1 polymer ?
#
loop_
_entity_poly.entity_id
_entity_poly.type
_entity_poly.pdbx_seq_one_letter_code
_entity_poly.pdbx_strand_id
1 'polypeptide(L)'
;MTRINRRKFLVYGSTAVGTSILLKACGAPSEPTADTAPADGEVAAAPAGDGDTIKVGILHSLSGTMAISETTVVDAEELAIKEINAAGGVLGKQIEIVKEDGASDWDTFAEKAEKLIDQDQVSVVFGCWTSASRKKVLPVFEAKDHML
;
A
#
# COMPACT_ATOMS: atom_id res chain seq x y z
N MET A 1 -2.44 24.78 32.03
CA MET A 1 -2.83 24.15 30.72
C MET A 1 -4.22 23.57 30.86
N THR A 2 -5.22 24.27 30.36
CA THR A 2 -6.66 23.93 30.53
C THR A 2 -7.05 22.98 29.38
N ARG A 3 -7.43 21.75 29.71
CA ARG A 3 -7.91 20.78 28.73
C ARG A 3 -9.28 21.21 28.21
N ILE A 4 -9.35 21.48 26.90
CA ILE A 4 -10.61 21.79 26.21
C ILE A 4 -11.37 20.48 25.99
N ASN A 5 -12.57 20.38 26.57
CA ASN A 5 -13.42 19.18 26.50
C ASN A 5 -14.10 19.12 25.14
N ARG A 6 -14.09 17.95 24.49
CA ARG A 6 -14.63 17.71 23.13
C ARG A 6 -16.07 18.19 22.92
N ARG A 7 -16.85 18.26 24.00
CA ARG A 7 -18.24 18.77 23.97
C ARG A 7 -18.34 20.29 23.80
N LYS A 8 -17.30 21.07 24.15
CA LYS A 8 -17.29 22.53 23.99
C LYS A 8 -16.89 22.98 22.58
N PHE A 9 -16.28 22.12 21.80
CA PHE A 9 -15.90 22.44 20.42
C PHE A 9 -17.10 22.51 19.47
N LEU A 10 -18.17 21.76 19.75
CA LEU A 10 -19.39 21.72 18.92
C LEU A 10 -20.33 22.93 19.14
N VAL A 11 -20.16 23.70 20.20
CA VAL A 11 -21.06 24.81 20.54
C VAL A 11 -20.58 26.16 19.96
N TYR A 12 -19.31 26.29 19.61
CA TYR A 12 -18.75 27.52 19.06
C TYR A 12 -18.63 27.59 17.54
N GLY A 13 -19.09 26.57 16.82
CA GLY A 13 -18.98 26.46 15.35
C GLY A 13 -20.16 26.96 14.53
N SER A 14 -21.21 27.52 15.14
CA SER A 14 -22.45 27.87 14.41
C SER A 14 -22.93 29.29 14.66
N THR A 15 -22.10 30.30 14.34
CA THR A 15 -22.57 31.70 14.15
C THR A 15 -21.69 32.44 13.16
N ALA A 16 -22.06 32.42 11.89
CA ALA A 16 -21.82 33.48 10.90
C ALA A 16 -22.76 33.17 9.74
N VAL A 17 -23.98 33.71 9.84
CA VAL A 17 -24.51 34.88 9.17
C VAL A 17 -24.46 34.82 7.64
N GLY A 18 -25.67 34.72 7.12
CA GLY A 18 -26.06 34.78 5.74
C GLY A 18 -25.72 36.07 5.01
N THR A 19 -25.63 35.95 3.71
CA THR A 19 -26.07 36.99 2.79
C THR A 19 -26.53 36.33 1.50
N SER A 20 -27.79 36.50 1.23
CA SER A 20 -28.52 36.10 0.01
C SER A 20 -28.03 36.93 -1.16
N ILE A 21 -27.72 36.30 -2.27
CA ILE A 21 -27.80 36.93 -3.58
C ILE A 21 -28.58 36.00 -4.51
N LEU A 22 -29.81 36.40 -4.77
CA LEU A 22 -30.67 35.89 -5.83
C LEU A 22 -30.13 36.38 -7.19
N LEU A 23 -29.80 35.47 -8.08
CA LEU A 23 -29.79 35.76 -9.52
C LEU A 23 -30.36 34.58 -10.27
N LYS A 24 -31.52 34.85 -10.86
CA LYS A 24 -32.23 34.03 -11.84
C LYS A 24 -31.35 33.79 -13.07
N ALA A 25 -31.31 32.56 -13.53
CA ALA A 25 -31.21 32.27 -14.95
C ALA A 25 -31.89 30.94 -15.25
N CYS A 26 -32.99 30.99 -15.97
CA CYS A 26 -33.60 29.85 -16.63
C CYS A 26 -32.64 29.32 -17.70
N GLY A 27 -32.38 28.03 -17.71
CA GLY A 27 -31.73 27.31 -18.79
C GLY A 27 -32.11 25.85 -18.69
N ALA A 28 -32.64 25.29 -19.78
CA ALA A 28 -33.21 23.95 -19.92
C ALA A 28 -32.25 22.82 -19.54
N PRO A 29 -32.78 21.62 -19.22
CA PRO A 29 -31.96 20.47 -18.85
C PRO A 29 -31.24 19.91 -20.07
N SER A 30 -29.94 19.95 -20.08
CA SER A 30 -29.12 19.17 -20.99
C SER A 30 -28.81 17.84 -20.35
N GLU A 31 -29.10 16.78 -21.03
CA GLU A 31 -28.74 15.41 -20.68
C GLU A 31 -27.23 15.30 -20.42
N PRO A 32 -26.81 14.52 -19.40
CA PRO A 32 -25.40 14.24 -19.25
C PRO A 32 -24.96 13.22 -20.33
N THR A 33 -24.25 13.69 -21.33
CA THR A 33 -23.47 12.82 -22.18
C THR A 33 -22.39 12.16 -21.32
N ALA A 34 -22.52 10.86 -21.15
CA ALA A 34 -21.41 10.02 -20.72
C ALA A 34 -20.36 10.08 -21.83
N ASP A 35 -19.24 10.68 -21.54
CA ASP A 35 -17.94 10.28 -22.07
C ASP A 35 -16.86 11.22 -21.51
N THR A 36 -16.09 10.71 -20.62
CA THR A 36 -14.63 10.91 -20.52
C THR A 36 -14.17 10.01 -19.36
N ALA A 37 -13.75 8.81 -19.73
CA ALA A 37 -12.84 8.04 -18.90
C ALA A 37 -11.61 8.92 -18.64
N PRO A 38 -11.10 8.98 -17.40
CA PRO A 38 -9.79 9.57 -17.20
C PRO A 38 -8.79 8.71 -17.96
N ALA A 39 -8.07 9.33 -18.87
CA ALA A 39 -6.94 8.74 -19.55
C ALA A 39 -6.02 8.09 -18.50
N ASP A 40 -5.71 6.82 -18.73
CA ASP A 40 -4.55 6.17 -18.16
C ASP A 40 -3.35 7.12 -18.30
N GLY A 41 -3.04 7.79 -17.21
CA GLY A 41 -1.76 8.40 -17.03
C GLY A 41 -0.78 7.28 -16.87
N GLU A 42 -0.29 6.75 -17.97
CA GLU A 42 0.94 5.98 -18.05
C GLU A 42 2.01 6.86 -17.40
N VAL A 43 2.21 6.64 -16.11
CA VAL A 43 3.36 7.19 -15.41
C VAL A 43 4.54 6.45 -16.01
N ALA A 44 5.21 7.09 -16.94
CA ALA A 44 6.45 6.62 -17.51
C ALA A 44 7.34 6.23 -16.33
N ALA A 45 7.58 4.93 -16.20
CA ALA A 45 8.61 4.44 -15.31
C ALA A 45 9.91 5.15 -15.75
N ALA A 46 10.48 5.92 -14.83
CA ALA A 46 11.81 6.45 -15.04
C ALA A 46 12.70 5.26 -15.43
N PRO A 47 13.56 5.39 -16.46
CA PRO A 47 14.40 4.28 -16.87
C PRO A 47 15.17 3.81 -15.65
N ALA A 48 15.01 2.53 -15.30
CA ALA A 48 15.89 1.87 -14.35
C ALA A 48 17.30 2.09 -14.88
N GLY A 49 18.08 2.93 -14.18
CA GLY A 49 19.49 3.01 -14.45
C GLY A 49 20.04 1.60 -14.36
N ASP A 50 20.98 1.28 -15.23
CA ASP A 50 21.71 -0.01 -15.31
C ASP A 50 22.57 -0.24 -14.04
N GLY A 51 21.96 -0.08 -12.90
CA GLY A 51 22.55 -0.17 -11.58
C GLY A 51 21.71 -1.11 -10.73
N ASP A 52 22.39 -2.05 -10.11
CA ASP A 52 21.97 -2.95 -9.04
C ASP A 52 20.62 -2.54 -8.38
N THR A 53 19.59 -3.32 -8.55
CA THR A 53 18.32 -3.15 -7.83
C THR A 53 18.42 -3.77 -6.44
N ILE A 54 17.61 -3.27 -5.50
CA ILE A 54 17.42 -3.90 -4.18
C ILE A 54 16.14 -4.71 -4.26
N LYS A 55 16.26 -6.05 -4.27
CA LYS A 55 15.10 -6.92 -4.24
C LYS A 55 14.51 -6.98 -2.84
N VAL A 56 13.21 -6.80 -2.73
CA VAL A 56 12.45 -6.98 -1.49
C VAL A 56 11.31 -7.97 -1.71
N GLY A 57 11.10 -8.85 -0.75
CA GLY A 57 9.99 -9.79 -0.76
C GLY A 57 8.73 -9.16 -0.16
N ILE A 58 7.58 -9.46 -0.74
CA ILE A 58 6.25 -9.20 -0.15
C ILE A 58 5.56 -10.55 0.00
N LEU A 59 5.32 -10.98 1.24
CA LEU A 59 4.74 -12.28 1.56
C LEU A 59 3.44 -12.11 2.35
N HIS A 60 2.33 -12.18 1.66
CA HIS A 60 0.99 -12.04 2.20
C HIS A 60 0.04 -13.08 1.63
N SER A 61 -1.15 -13.23 2.23
CA SER A 61 -2.23 -14.00 1.63
C SER A 61 -2.92 -13.15 0.55
N LEU A 62 -2.62 -13.42 -0.70
CA LEU A 62 -3.31 -12.81 -1.85
C LEU A 62 -4.57 -13.59 -2.21
N SER A 63 -4.66 -14.82 -1.72
CA SER A 63 -5.82 -15.70 -1.85
C SER A 63 -6.21 -16.32 -0.50
N GLY A 64 -7.36 -17.01 -0.48
CA GLY A 64 -7.90 -17.63 0.74
C GLY A 64 -8.59 -16.66 1.68
N THR A 65 -8.81 -17.09 2.92
CA THR A 65 -9.66 -16.37 3.90
C THR A 65 -9.08 -15.06 4.40
N MET A 66 -7.76 -14.93 4.40
CA MET A 66 -7.07 -13.72 4.89
C MET A 66 -6.88 -12.66 3.80
N ALA A 67 -7.11 -12.99 2.53
CA ALA A 67 -6.92 -12.08 1.40
C ALA A 67 -7.69 -10.76 1.57
N ILE A 68 -8.90 -10.80 2.14
CA ILE A 68 -9.73 -9.60 2.37
C ILE A 68 -9.03 -8.53 3.22
N SER A 69 -8.12 -8.94 4.10
CA SER A 69 -7.38 -8.01 4.97
C SER A 69 -5.98 -7.73 4.44
N GLU A 70 -5.33 -8.74 3.87
CA GLU A 70 -3.91 -8.66 3.52
C GLU A 70 -3.66 -7.98 2.16
N THR A 71 -4.61 -8.05 1.20
CA THR A 71 -4.45 -7.36 -0.09
C THR A 71 -4.33 -5.84 0.05
N THR A 72 -5.07 -5.23 0.97
CA THR A 72 -4.95 -3.78 1.23
C THR A 72 -3.62 -3.40 1.87
N VAL A 73 -2.99 -4.31 2.61
CA VAL A 73 -1.64 -4.08 3.16
C VAL A 73 -0.62 -4.12 2.03
N VAL A 74 -0.73 -5.09 1.13
CA VAL A 74 0.12 -5.18 -0.07
C VAL A 74 0.01 -3.92 -0.92
N ASP A 75 -1.21 -3.41 -1.16
CA ASP A 75 -1.41 -2.17 -1.91
C ASP A 75 -0.70 -0.98 -1.26
N ALA A 76 -0.71 -0.91 0.08
CA ALA A 76 -0.02 0.15 0.82
C ALA A 76 1.51 0.01 0.75
N GLU A 77 2.04 -1.22 0.84
CA GLU A 77 3.47 -1.51 0.69
C GLU A 77 3.96 -1.16 -0.72
N GLU A 78 3.21 -1.57 -1.75
CA GLU A 78 3.53 -1.25 -3.15
C GLU A 78 3.51 0.27 -3.41
N LEU A 79 2.52 0.98 -2.85
CA LEU A 79 2.44 2.43 -2.95
C LEU A 79 3.68 3.10 -2.31
N ALA A 80 4.05 2.68 -1.10
CA ALA A 80 5.21 3.21 -0.41
C ALA A 80 6.50 2.98 -1.21
N ILE A 81 6.69 1.77 -1.75
CA ILE A 81 7.85 1.44 -2.58
C ILE A 81 7.85 2.27 -3.87
N LYS A 82 6.70 2.47 -4.50
CA LYS A 82 6.58 3.32 -5.68
C LYS A 82 6.98 4.77 -5.38
N GLU A 83 6.57 5.32 -4.24
CA GLU A 83 6.95 6.67 -3.82
C GLU A 83 8.46 6.76 -3.54
N ILE A 84 9.05 5.77 -2.87
CA ILE A 84 10.50 5.71 -2.63
C ILE A 84 11.26 5.65 -3.95
N ASN A 85 10.82 4.82 -4.88
CA ASN A 85 11.44 4.69 -6.19
C ASN A 85 11.32 6.00 -7.00
N ALA A 86 10.18 6.67 -6.94
CA ALA A 86 9.99 7.97 -7.59
C ALA A 86 10.91 9.06 -7.00
N ALA A 87 11.24 8.97 -5.71
CA ALA A 87 12.20 9.85 -5.04
C ALA A 87 13.67 9.52 -5.32
N GLY A 88 13.96 8.49 -6.13
CA GLY A 88 15.33 8.09 -6.49
C GLY A 88 15.81 6.78 -5.84
N GLY A 89 14.90 6.06 -5.18
CA GLY A 89 15.19 4.77 -4.55
C GLY A 89 15.97 4.87 -3.24
N VAL A 90 16.55 3.78 -2.84
CA VAL A 90 17.38 3.67 -1.63
C VAL A 90 18.85 3.68 -2.02
N LEU A 91 19.61 4.64 -1.53
CA LEU A 91 21.02 4.82 -1.89
C LEU A 91 21.27 4.90 -3.41
N GLY A 92 20.31 5.48 -4.15
CA GLY A 92 20.37 5.58 -5.61
C GLY A 92 19.98 4.31 -6.37
N LYS A 93 19.57 3.26 -5.66
CA LYS A 93 19.12 2.00 -6.25
C LYS A 93 17.60 1.91 -6.21
N GLN A 94 17.00 1.40 -7.27
CA GLN A 94 15.56 1.14 -7.30
C GLN A 94 15.22 -0.12 -6.49
N ILE A 95 14.07 -0.12 -5.83
CA ILE A 95 13.53 -1.29 -5.15
C ILE A 95 12.73 -2.12 -6.15
N GLU A 96 13.08 -3.38 -6.28
CA GLU A 96 12.36 -4.39 -7.06
C GLU A 96 11.53 -5.26 -6.12
N ILE A 97 10.24 -5.38 -6.38
CA ILE A 97 9.32 -6.18 -5.56
C ILE A 97 9.24 -7.61 -6.12
N VAL A 98 9.46 -8.59 -5.24
CA VAL A 98 9.16 -10.00 -5.49
C VAL A 98 7.99 -10.39 -4.59
N LYS A 99 6.83 -10.66 -5.19
CA LYS A 99 5.58 -10.90 -4.46
C LYS A 99 5.23 -12.38 -4.49
N GLU A 100 4.91 -12.94 -3.30
CA GLU A 100 4.49 -14.33 -3.13
C GLU A 100 3.18 -14.42 -2.36
N ASP A 101 2.34 -15.38 -2.78
CA ASP A 101 1.05 -15.66 -2.15
C ASP A 101 1.20 -16.77 -1.11
N GLY A 102 0.95 -16.44 0.16
CA GLY A 102 0.89 -17.39 1.26
C GLY A 102 -0.42 -18.17 1.33
N ALA A 103 -1.41 -17.86 0.46
CA ALA A 103 -2.68 -18.57 0.27
C ALA A 103 -3.48 -18.84 1.55
N SER A 104 -3.26 -18.04 2.61
CA SER A 104 -3.85 -18.25 3.96
C SER A 104 -3.49 -19.62 4.58
N ASP A 105 -2.42 -20.23 4.12
CA ASP A 105 -1.90 -21.51 4.59
C ASP A 105 -0.49 -21.34 5.16
N TRP A 106 -0.30 -21.77 6.41
CA TRP A 106 0.94 -21.49 7.13
C TRP A 106 2.15 -22.28 6.61
N ASP A 107 1.92 -23.47 6.07
CA ASP A 107 3.00 -24.27 5.47
C ASP A 107 3.45 -23.63 4.17
N THR A 108 2.51 -23.16 3.37
CA THR A 108 2.77 -22.36 2.15
C THR A 108 3.56 -21.08 2.48
N PHE A 109 3.24 -20.37 3.58
CA PHE A 109 4.04 -19.23 4.00
C PHE A 109 5.51 -19.58 4.24
N ALA A 110 5.80 -20.73 4.89
CA ALA A 110 7.18 -21.17 5.13
C ALA A 110 7.91 -21.50 3.82
N GLU A 111 7.26 -22.24 2.90
CA GLU A 111 7.82 -22.56 1.59
C GLU A 111 8.11 -21.31 0.77
N LYS A 112 7.19 -20.33 0.77
CA LYS A 112 7.37 -19.06 0.07
C LYS A 112 8.45 -18.19 0.68
N ALA A 113 8.61 -18.21 2.01
CA ALA A 113 9.71 -17.54 2.69
C ALA A 113 11.07 -18.12 2.27
N GLU A 114 11.20 -19.45 2.24
CA GLU A 114 12.42 -20.11 1.74
C GLU A 114 12.71 -19.73 0.29
N LYS A 115 11.68 -19.72 -0.57
CA LYS A 115 11.84 -19.34 -1.98
C LYS A 115 12.35 -17.90 -2.12
N LEU A 116 11.74 -16.94 -1.43
CA LEU A 116 12.14 -15.53 -1.47
C LEU A 116 13.61 -15.34 -1.05
N ILE A 117 14.05 -16.07 -0.03
CA ILE A 117 15.42 -15.96 0.49
C ILE A 117 16.42 -16.69 -0.42
N ASP A 118 16.18 -17.96 -0.72
CA ASP A 118 17.17 -18.82 -1.37
C ASP A 118 17.20 -18.67 -2.89
N GLN A 119 16.04 -18.47 -3.52
CA GLN A 119 15.94 -18.43 -4.99
C GLN A 119 15.91 -16.99 -5.51
N ASP A 120 15.05 -16.16 -4.93
CA ASP A 120 14.87 -14.78 -5.38
C ASP A 120 15.91 -13.84 -4.78
N GLN A 121 16.58 -14.24 -3.70
CA GLN A 121 17.66 -13.51 -3.03
C GLN A 121 17.25 -12.09 -2.62
N VAL A 122 16.08 -11.97 -2.01
CA VAL A 122 15.60 -10.70 -1.51
C VAL A 122 16.42 -10.25 -0.30
N SER A 123 16.55 -8.95 -0.10
CA SER A 123 17.31 -8.37 1.02
C SER A 123 16.52 -8.33 2.33
N VAL A 124 15.20 -8.28 2.24
CA VAL A 124 14.25 -8.24 3.35
C VAL A 124 12.89 -8.72 2.87
N VAL A 125 12.10 -9.27 3.76
CA VAL A 125 10.70 -9.65 3.47
C VAL A 125 9.76 -8.78 4.30
N PHE A 126 8.80 -8.14 3.66
CA PHE A 126 7.65 -7.49 4.29
C PHE A 126 6.48 -8.46 4.27
N GLY A 127 5.73 -8.54 5.38
CA GLY A 127 4.55 -9.39 5.38
C GLY A 127 4.28 -10.15 6.65
N CYS A 128 3.66 -11.33 6.46
CA CYS A 128 3.24 -12.20 7.55
C CYS A 128 2.37 -11.46 8.58
N TRP A 129 1.25 -10.90 8.09
CA TRP A 129 0.34 -10.07 8.89
C TRP A 129 -0.17 -10.76 10.15
N THR A 130 -0.48 -12.06 10.09
CA THR A 130 -0.96 -12.80 11.25
C THR A 130 0.18 -13.27 12.16
N SER A 131 -0.09 -13.35 13.47
CA SER A 131 0.88 -13.95 14.41
C SER A 131 1.15 -15.43 14.14
N ALA A 132 0.20 -16.13 13.51
CA ALA A 132 0.34 -17.53 13.15
C ALA A 132 1.33 -17.71 12.00
N SER A 133 1.19 -16.92 10.93
CA SER A 133 2.14 -16.93 9.80
C SER A 133 3.56 -16.57 10.26
N ARG A 134 3.71 -15.50 11.05
CA ARG A 134 5.03 -15.13 11.61
C ARG A 134 5.69 -16.23 12.43
N LYS A 135 4.94 -16.89 13.32
CA LYS A 135 5.47 -18.02 14.08
C LYS A 135 5.90 -19.18 13.20
N LYS A 136 5.21 -19.40 12.10
CA LYS A 136 5.53 -20.47 11.16
C LYS A 136 6.77 -20.19 10.33
N VAL A 137 6.95 -18.97 9.88
CA VAL A 137 8.13 -18.57 9.08
C VAL A 137 9.37 -18.29 9.93
N LEU A 138 9.21 -17.98 11.22
CA LEU A 138 10.32 -17.62 12.11
C LEU A 138 11.51 -18.59 12.04
N PRO A 139 11.34 -19.92 12.09
CA PRO A 139 12.47 -20.84 11.99
C PRO A 139 13.23 -20.73 10.67
N VAL A 140 12.55 -20.37 9.56
CA VAL A 140 13.18 -20.17 8.26
C VAL A 140 14.08 -18.95 8.30
N PHE A 141 13.57 -17.83 8.83
CA PHE A 141 14.32 -16.57 8.92
C PHE A 141 15.51 -16.68 9.87
N GLU A 142 15.33 -17.34 11.03
CA GLU A 142 16.43 -17.62 11.99
C GLU A 142 17.52 -18.50 11.39
N ALA A 143 17.14 -19.58 10.69
CA ALA A 143 18.10 -20.48 10.05
C ALA A 143 18.91 -19.83 8.94
N LYS A 144 18.37 -18.80 8.29
CA LYS A 144 18.98 -18.08 7.19
C LYS A 144 19.63 -16.75 7.61
N ASP A 145 19.55 -16.39 8.89
CA ASP A 145 20.00 -15.08 9.40
C ASP A 145 19.42 -13.90 8.57
N HIS A 146 18.13 -13.99 8.27
CA HIS A 146 17.44 -13.08 7.37
C HIS A 146 16.42 -12.21 8.09
N MET A 147 16.05 -11.06 7.50
CA MET A 147 15.15 -10.07 8.08
C MET A 147 13.72 -10.23 7.56
N LEU A 148 12.76 -10.22 8.49
CA LEU A 148 11.32 -10.18 8.27
C LEU A 148 10.76 -8.87 8.83
#